data_5d6f0f838a5889b59fb14e9123ade2ee
#
_entry.id   5d6f0f838a5889b59fb14e9123ade2ee
#
_cell.length_a   1.000
_cell.length_b   1.000
_cell.length_c   1.000
_cell.angle_alpha   90.00
_cell.angle_beta   90.00
_cell.angle_gamma   90.00
#
_symmetry.space_group_name_H-M   'P 1'
#
loop_
_entity.id
_entity.type
_entity.pdbx_description
1 polymer ?
#
loop_
_entity_poly.entity_id
_entity_poly.type
_entity_poly.pdbx_seq_one_letter_code
_entity_poly.pdbx_strand_id
1 'polypeptide(L)'
;TSAILRKLYGADKLNGINSDQFFLNLLSFPDEWGAYPFIKVDNKELLQRFGRSGKYIAWEDVFDSEGNYILTDEVNDIYAKPASERKRMDSDLLKLDESVNIVYRIMQHQLLPLFPDENDAQGKWYSAGDELNVFQGKDSLFVSKIMDWYIYELGNGVRSGNWEEADKIVGMMN
;
A
#
# COMPACT_ATOMS: atom_id res chain seq x y z
N THR A 1 -3.68 -9.92 3.89
CA THR A 1 -4.34 -8.63 4.27
C THR A 1 -4.37 -8.42 5.79
N SER A 2 -4.75 -9.42 6.63
CA SER A 2 -4.85 -9.27 8.11
C SER A 2 -3.55 -8.83 8.77
N ALA A 3 -2.40 -9.40 8.38
CA ALA A 3 -1.09 -8.98 8.90
C ALA A 3 -0.77 -7.52 8.57
N ILE A 4 -1.16 -7.06 7.38
CA ILE A 4 -0.99 -5.67 6.93
C ILE A 4 -1.82 -4.74 7.82
N LEU A 5 -3.11 -5.00 8.00
CA LEU A 5 -3.97 -4.15 8.82
C LEU A 5 -3.49 -4.11 10.29
N ARG A 6 -3.10 -5.25 10.86
CA ARG A 6 -2.51 -5.27 12.22
C ARG A 6 -1.23 -4.45 12.31
N LYS A 7 -0.39 -4.50 11.30
CA LYS A 7 0.85 -3.71 11.27
C LYS A 7 0.57 -2.22 11.16
N LEU A 8 -0.34 -1.82 10.28
CA LEU A 8 -0.64 -0.41 10.02
C LEU A 8 -1.51 0.20 11.14
N TYR A 9 -2.57 -0.48 11.54
CA TYR A 9 -3.58 0.05 12.45
C TYR A 9 -3.49 -0.50 13.88
N GLY A 10 -2.92 -1.69 14.03
CA GLY A 10 -2.80 -2.36 15.34
C GLY A 10 -4.02 -3.17 15.77
N ALA A 11 -4.98 -3.42 14.87
CA ALA A 11 -6.16 -4.23 15.12
C ALA A 11 -6.60 -5.01 13.87
N ASP A 12 -7.54 -5.96 14.02
CA ASP A 12 -8.06 -6.80 12.95
C ASP A 12 -9.18 -6.14 12.13
N LYS A 13 -9.72 -5.03 12.65
CA LYS A 13 -10.76 -4.23 11.99
C LYS A 13 -10.49 -2.76 12.19
N LEU A 14 -10.80 -1.94 11.18
CA LEU A 14 -10.75 -0.50 11.24
C LEU A 14 -12.19 0.03 11.09
N ASN A 15 -12.75 0.60 12.18
CA ASN A 15 -14.12 1.16 12.20
C ASN A 15 -15.19 0.23 11.60
N GLY A 16 -15.09 -1.07 11.88
CA GLY A 16 -16.06 -2.07 11.43
C GLY A 16 -15.72 -2.76 10.11
N ILE A 17 -14.84 -2.20 9.28
CA ILE A 17 -14.38 -2.86 8.05
C ILE A 17 -13.29 -3.89 8.37
N ASN A 18 -13.27 -4.99 7.64
CA ASN A 18 -12.27 -6.04 7.78
C ASN A 18 -11.00 -5.74 6.95
N SER A 19 -10.00 -6.59 7.09
CA SER A 19 -8.70 -6.41 6.43
C SER A 19 -8.76 -6.44 4.90
N ASP A 20 -9.68 -7.21 4.32
CA ASP A 20 -9.80 -7.32 2.87
C ASP A 20 -10.49 -6.08 2.29
N GLN A 21 -11.55 -5.61 2.97
CA GLN A 21 -12.20 -4.34 2.64
C GLN A 21 -11.25 -3.15 2.78
N PHE A 22 -10.43 -3.12 3.85
CA PHE A 22 -9.41 -2.09 4.03
C PHE A 22 -8.39 -2.10 2.90
N PHE A 23 -7.89 -3.27 2.53
CA PHE A 23 -6.91 -3.43 1.46
C PHE A 23 -7.49 -2.99 0.10
N LEU A 24 -8.71 -3.43 -0.23
CA LEU A 24 -9.40 -3.01 -1.46
C LEU A 24 -9.67 -1.50 -1.49
N ASN A 25 -10.01 -0.90 -0.36
CA ASN A 25 -10.23 0.54 -0.28
C ASN A 25 -8.94 1.32 -0.56
N LEU A 26 -7.80 0.90 -0.01
CA LEU A 26 -6.50 1.52 -0.32
C LEU A 26 -6.12 1.42 -1.80
N LEU A 27 -6.44 0.27 -2.44
CA LEU A 27 -6.20 0.07 -3.87
C LEU A 27 -7.10 0.94 -4.73
N SER A 28 -8.39 1.10 -4.33
CA SER A 28 -9.42 1.69 -5.18
C SER A 28 -9.59 3.20 -4.97
N PHE A 29 -9.26 3.69 -3.77
CA PHE A 29 -9.48 5.09 -3.35
C PHE A 29 -8.24 5.63 -2.64
N PRO A 30 -7.07 5.67 -3.33
CA PRO A 30 -5.81 6.06 -2.69
C PRO A 30 -5.83 7.47 -2.12
N ASP A 31 -6.47 8.43 -2.78
CA ASP A 31 -6.53 9.82 -2.34
C ASP A 31 -7.32 9.96 -1.03
N GLU A 32 -8.52 9.37 -0.95
CA GLU A 32 -9.35 9.44 0.25
C GLU A 32 -8.71 8.74 1.43
N TRP A 33 -8.08 7.59 1.17
CA TRP A 33 -7.41 6.81 2.22
C TRP A 33 -6.04 7.38 2.58
N GLY A 34 -5.37 8.06 1.66
CA GLY A 34 -4.12 8.79 1.93
C GLY A 34 -4.31 9.88 2.98
N ALA A 35 -5.44 10.58 2.94
CA ALA A 35 -5.80 11.62 3.90
C ALA A 35 -6.37 11.08 5.22
N TYR A 36 -6.85 9.83 5.26
CA TYR A 36 -7.45 9.24 6.46
C TYR A 36 -6.39 8.74 7.45
N PRO A 37 -6.46 9.07 8.77
CA PRO A 37 -5.46 8.65 9.74
C PRO A 37 -5.65 7.19 10.18
N PHE A 38 -4.81 6.29 9.70
CA PHE A 38 -4.83 4.88 10.06
C PHE A 38 -3.46 4.27 10.35
N ILE A 39 -2.36 4.99 10.09
CA ILE A 39 -1.02 4.50 10.40
C ILE A 39 -0.73 4.75 11.88
N LYS A 40 -0.62 3.66 12.64
CA LYS A 40 -0.37 3.72 14.07
C LYS A 40 1.05 4.18 14.38
N VAL A 41 1.15 5.16 15.25
CA VAL A 41 2.42 5.68 15.78
C VAL A 41 2.36 5.67 17.31
N ASP A 42 3.18 4.85 17.95
CA ASP A 42 3.22 4.75 19.42
C ASP A 42 4.07 5.85 20.07
N ASN A 43 4.95 6.50 19.31
CA ASN A 43 5.82 7.55 19.78
C ASN A 43 5.12 8.91 19.76
N LYS A 44 4.92 9.50 20.96
CA LYS A 44 4.22 10.78 21.11
C LYS A 44 4.94 11.97 20.48
N GLU A 45 6.26 11.95 20.46
CA GLU A 45 7.06 13.01 19.87
C GLU A 45 6.90 13.01 18.33
N LEU A 46 6.88 11.83 17.71
CA LEU A 46 6.55 11.70 16.28
C LEU A 46 5.13 12.17 15.98
N LEU A 47 4.13 11.79 16.78
CA LEU A 47 2.76 12.25 16.61
C LEU A 47 2.66 13.78 16.65
N GLN A 48 3.32 14.42 17.61
CA GLN A 48 3.35 15.88 17.74
C GLN A 48 4.02 16.55 16.54
N ARG A 49 5.08 15.95 15.99
CA ARG A 49 5.78 16.43 14.80
C ARG A 49 4.85 16.51 13.57
N PHE A 50 3.90 15.58 13.46
CA PHE A 50 2.87 15.58 12.41
C PHE A 50 1.59 16.34 12.81
N GLY A 51 1.60 17.10 13.91
CA GLY A 51 0.44 17.85 14.38
C GLY A 51 -0.72 16.98 14.84
N ARG A 52 -0.48 15.71 15.17
CA ARG A 52 -1.50 14.75 15.60
C ARG A 52 -1.50 14.56 17.12
N SER A 53 -2.70 14.55 17.72
CA SER A 53 -2.88 14.34 19.17
C SER A 53 -3.36 12.92 19.53
N GLY A 54 -3.72 12.12 18.53
CA GLY A 54 -4.25 10.76 18.70
C GLY A 54 -3.15 9.68 18.71
N LYS A 55 -3.45 8.53 18.08
CA LYS A 55 -2.52 7.41 17.92
C LYS A 55 -2.15 7.14 16.47
N TYR A 56 -2.76 7.86 15.55
CA TYR A 56 -2.69 7.59 14.12
C TYR A 56 -2.32 8.85 13.36
N ILE A 57 -1.54 8.66 12.29
CA ILE A 57 -1.29 9.65 11.25
C ILE A 57 -1.92 9.18 9.94
N ALA A 58 -2.16 10.12 9.03
CA ALA A 58 -2.48 9.83 7.65
C ALA A 58 -1.21 9.57 6.85
N TRP A 59 -1.33 8.86 5.73
CA TRP A 59 -0.19 8.65 4.84
C TRP A 59 0.34 9.98 4.27
N GLU A 60 -0.56 10.91 3.96
CA GLU A 60 -0.21 12.24 3.45
C GLU A 60 0.55 13.11 4.46
N ASP A 61 0.43 12.86 5.77
CA ASP A 61 1.10 13.67 6.80
C ASP A 61 2.64 13.64 6.69
N VAL A 62 3.19 12.62 6.01
CA VAL A 62 4.65 12.46 5.86
C VAL A 62 5.19 13.04 4.55
N PHE A 63 4.38 13.82 3.83
CA PHE A 63 4.79 14.54 2.62
C PHE A 63 4.61 16.05 2.81
N ASP A 64 5.45 16.82 2.13
CA ASP A 64 5.32 18.27 2.07
C ASP A 64 4.31 18.69 0.98
N SER A 65 4.12 20.01 0.84
CA SER A 65 3.21 20.57 -0.17
C SER A 65 3.65 20.34 -1.63
N GLU A 66 4.89 19.92 -1.84
CA GLU A 66 5.45 19.58 -3.16
C GLU A 66 5.39 18.06 -3.42
N GLY A 67 4.93 17.27 -2.44
CA GLY A 67 4.86 15.83 -2.51
C GLY A 67 6.16 15.09 -2.17
N ASN A 68 7.15 15.77 -1.57
CA ASN A 68 8.39 15.14 -1.15
C ASN A 68 8.22 14.43 0.20
N TYR A 69 8.80 13.24 0.32
CA TYR A 69 8.81 12.50 1.59
C TYR A 69 9.74 13.18 2.60
N ILE A 70 9.15 13.75 3.66
CA ILE A 70 9.86 14.62 4.60
C ILE A 70 10.82 13.89 5.55
N LEU A 71 10.77 12.56 5.61
CA LEU A 71 11.65 11.75 6.45
C LEU A 71 12.85 11.16 5.71
N THR A 72 13.02 11.46 4.42
CA THR A 72 14.05 10.86 3.56
C THR A 72 15.44 10.93 4.17
N ASP A 73 15.91 12.12 4.54
CA ASP A 73 17.27 12.32 5.05
C ASP A 73 17.48 11.61 6.39
N GLU A 74 16.52 11.73 7.31
CA GLU A 74 16.62 11.07 8.62
C GLU A 74 16.63 9.55 8.51
N VAL A 75 15.79 9.00 7.65
CA VAL A 75 15.71 7.55 7.41
C VAL A 75 17.03 7.05 6.80
N ASN A 76 17.59 7.77 5.83
CA ASN A 76 18.88 7.44 5.24
C ASN A 76 20.01 7.49 6.28
N ASP A 77 20.03 8.52 7.11
CA ASP A 77 21.00 8.65 8.20
C ASP A 77 20.89 7.50 9.21
N ILE A 78 19.68 7.06 9.53
CA ILE A 78 19.46 5.93 10.43
C ILE A 78 19.92 4.61 9.80
N TYR A 79 19.66 4.41 8.51
CA TYR A 79 20.15 3.21 7.79
C TYR A 79 21.67 3.15 7.73
N ALA A 80 22.35 4.30 7.65
CA ALA A 80 23.80 4.38 7.67
C ALA A 80 24.42 4.05 9.04
N LYS A 81 23.63 4.12 10.14
CA LYS A 81 24.09 3.77 11.49
C LYS A 81 24.14 2.25 11.70
N PRO A 82 25.18 1.72 12.37
CA PRO A 82 25.13 0.35 12.89
C PRO A 82 23.90 0.12 13.76
N ALA A 83 23.30 -1.07 13.71
CA ALA A 83 22.08 -1.36 14.48
C ALA A 83 22.25 -1.16 15.99
N SER A 84 23.47 -1.40 16.51
CA SER A 84 23.83 -1.21 17.93
C SER A 84 23.85 0.26 18.37
N GLU A 85 23.93 1.21 17.45
CA GLU A 85 23.98 2.65 17.73
C GLU A 85 22.61 3.33 17.55
N ARG A 86 21.62 2.59 17.03
CA ARG A 86 20.27 3.11 16.85
C ARG A 86 19.56 3.29 18.18
N LYS A 87 19.04 4.50 18.39
CA LYS A 87 18.23 4.84 19.57
C LYS A 87 16.79 4.40 19.38
N ARG A 88 15.99 4.51 20.44
CA ARG A 88 14.54 4.21 20.38
C ARG A 88 13.81 5.04 19.32
N MET A 89 14.11 6.32 19.21
CA MET A 89 13.54 7.21 18.19
C MET A 89 13.86 6.72 16.78
N ASP A 90 15.13 6.32 16.53
CA ASP A 90 15.54 5.78 15.22
C ASP A 90 14.72 4.53 14.87
N SER A 91 14.50 3.64 15.85
CA SER A 91 13.69 2.43 15.66
C SER A 91 12.21 2.73 15.39
N ASP A 92 11.66 3.76 16.05
CA ASP A 92 10.27 4.16 15.86
C ASP A 92 10.08 4.85 14.50
N LEU A 93 11.07 5.65 14.05
CA LEU A 93 11.08 6.22 12.69
C LEU A 93 11.15 5.14 11.60
N LEU A 94 12.02 4.14 11.74
CA LEU A 94 12.10 3.03 10.78
C LEU A 94 10.81 2.22 10.71
N LYS A 95 10.10 2.02 11.83
CA LYS A 95 8.78 1.36 11.82
C LYS A 95 7.74 2.19 11.08
N LEU A 96 7.79 3.52 11.25
CA LEU A 96 6.92 4.42 10.53
C LEU A 96 7.23 4.38 9.04
N ASP A 97 8.50 4.50 8.65
CA ASP A 97 8.95 4.39 7.26
C ASP A 97 8.50 3.09 6.60
N GLU A 98 8.66 1.95 7.29
CA GLU A 98 8.17 0.65 6.80
C GLU A 98 6.64 0.67 6.58
N SER A 99 5.88 1.30 7.49
CA SER A 99 4.42 1.40 7.34
C SER A 99 4.02 2.28 6.16
N VAL A 100 4.69 3.42 5.98
CA VAL A 100 4.49 4.33 4.83
C VAL A 100 4.80 3.61 3.52
N ASN A 101 5.89 2.86 3.46
CA ASN A 101 6.28 2.09 2.27
C ASN A 101 5.27 0.96 1.95
N ILE A 102 4.71 0.29 2.96
CA ILE A 102 3.64 -0.70 2.74
C ILE A 102 2.43 -0.04 2.09
N VAL A 103 1.98 1.11 2.62
CA VAL A 103 0.83 1.86 2.06
C VAL A 103 1.13 2.29 0.61
N TYR A 104 2.30 2.88 0.37
CA TYR A 104 2.74 3.25 -0.97
C TYR A 104 2.65 2.09 -1.96
N ARG A 105 3.21 0.93 -1.59
CA ARG A 105 3.20 -0.25 -2.45
C ARG A 105 1.80 -0.80 -2.71
N ILE A 106 0.87 -0.68 -1.75
CA ILE A 106 -0.54 -1.02 -1.98
C ILE A 106 -1.14 -0.08 -3.00
N MET A 107 -1.02 1.25 -2.78
CA MET A 107 -1.58 2.27 -3.65
C MET A 107 -1.00 2.23 -5.08
N GLN A 108 0.25 1.78 -5.22
CA GLN A 108 0.91 1.58 -6.51
C GLN A 108 0.68 0.17 -7.12
N HIS A 109 -0.22 -0.62 -6.56
CA HIS A 109 -0.52 -1.99 -7.01
C HIS A 109 0.69 -2.95 -7.03
N GLN A 110 1.67 -2.75 -6.11
CA GLN A 110 2.95 -3.48 -6.08
C GLN A 110 3.00 -4.62 -5.04
N LEU A 111 1.89 -4.92 -4.34
CA LEU A 111 1.87 -5.96 -3.30
C LEU A 111 1.15 -7.26 -3.68
N LEU A 112 0.56 -7.32 -4.87
CA LEU A 112 -0.12 -8.52 -5.35
C LEU A 112 0.60 -9.07 -6.58
N PRO A 113 1.57 -9.98 -6.42
CA PRO A 113 2.21 -10.64 -7.55
C PRO A 113 1.22 -11.66 -8.15
N LEU A 114 0.57 -11.27 -9.24
CA LEU A 114 -0.49 -12.03 -9.90
C LEU A 114 -0.04 -12.62 -11.24
N PHE A 115 1.03 -12.09 -11.84
CA PHE A 115 1.43 -12.39 -13.21
C PHE A 115 2.75 -13.16 -13.23
N PRO A 116 2.74 -14.47 -13.53
CA PRO A 116 3.97 -15.25 -13.66
C PRO A 116 4.73 -14.87 -14.94
N ASP A 117 6.04 -14.80 -14.85
CA ASP A 117 6.90 -14.78 -16.03
C ASP A 117 7.21 -16.22 -16.44
N GLU A 118 6.57 -16.71 -17.49
CA GLU A 118 6.75 -18.06 -18.00
C GLU A 118 8.16 -18.32 -18.55
N ASN A 119 8.93 -17.26 -18.84
CA ASN A 119 10.28 -17.34 -19.36
C ASN A 119 11.35 -17.28 -18.25
N ASP A 120 10.98 -16.96 -17.01
CA ASP A 120 11.90 -16.91 -15.89
C ASP A 120 12.09 -18.31 -15.28
N ALA A 121 13.29 -18.85 -15.38
CA ALA A 121 13.66 -20.16 -14.81
C ALA A 121 13.50 -20.24 -13.27
N GLN A 122 13.45 -19.11 -12.58
CA GLN A 122 13.22 -19.02 -11.13
C GLN A 122 11.75 -18.83 -10.76
N GLY A 123 10.87 -18.75 -11.76
CA GLY A 123 9.43 -18.59 -11.55
C GLY A 123 9.05 -17.25 -10.92
N LYS A 124 9.63 -16.14 -11.41
CA LYS A 124 9.32 -14.80 -10.93
C LYS A 124 7.88 -14.40 -11.24
N TRP A 125 7.26 -13.74 -10.28
CA TRP A 125 5.90 -13.18 -10.41
C TRP A 125 5.94 -11.66 -10.30
N TYR A 126 5.06 -11.01 -11.03
CA TYR A 126 4.95 -9.55 -11.09
C TYR A 126 3.60 -9.07 -10.59
N SER A 127 3.60 -7.90 -9.96
CA SER A 127 2.40 -7.14 -9.61
C SER A 127 2.06 -6.15 -10.74
N ALA A 128 0.82 -5.68 -10.80
CA ALA A 128 0.38 -4.74 -11.83
C ALA A 128 1.14 -3.39 -11.81
N GLY A 129 1.67 -2.99 -10.67
CA GLY A 129 2.46 -1.77 -10.48
C GLY A 129 3.97 -1.95 -10.66
N ASP A 130 4.44 -3.15 -11.02
CA ASP A 130 5.86 -3.39 -11.31
C ASP A 130 6.24 -2.94 -12.72
N GLU A 131 7.55 -2.92 -13.02
CA GLU A 131 8.02 -2.77 -14.40
C GLU A 131 7.70 -4.04 -15.20
N LEU A 132 6.79 -3.91 -16.18
CA LEU A 132 6.20 -5.03 -16.92
C LEU A 132 6.89 -5.28 -18.27
N ASN A 133 8.16 -4.89 -18.43
CA ASN A 133 8.94 -4.99 -19.69
C ASN A 133 9.13 -6.41 -20.19
N VAL A 134 8.94 -7.40 -19.32
CA VAL A 134 9.04 -8.83 -19.67
C VAL A 134 7.83 -9.31 -20.45
N PHE A 135 6.68 -8.68 -20.29
CA PHE A 135 5.47 -9.01 -21.03
C PHE A 135 5.42 -8.29 -22.37
N GLN A 136 5.01 -8.98 -23.43
CA GLN A 136 4.99 -8.43 -24.79
C GLN A 136 3.62 -8.63 -25.46
N GLY A 137 3.32 -7.82 -26.46
CA GLY A 137 2.13 -7.96 -27.28
C GLY A 137 0.82 -7.81 -26.47
N LYS A 138 -0.05 -8.80 -26.58
CA LYS A 138 -1.36 -8.79 -25.89
C LYS A 138 -1.23 -8.95 -24.37
N ASP A 139 -0.26 -9.70 -23.90
CA ASP A 139 -0.03 -9.95 -22.48
C ASP A 139 0.41 -8.67 -21.77
N SER A 140 1.26 -7.87 -22.40
CA SER A 140 1.66 -6.56 -21.87
C SER A 140 0.45 -5.63 -21.66
N LEU A 141 -0.46 -5.56 -22.63
CA LEU A 141 -1.67 -4.74 -22.50
C LEU A 141 -2.59 -5.29 -21.39
N PHE A 142 -2.79 -6.60 -21.35
CA PHE A 142 -3.62 -7.26 -20.33
C PHE A 142 -3.09 -6.99 -18.93
N VAL A 143 -1.82 -7.31 -18.66
CA VAL A 143 -1.19 -7.14 -17.35
C VAL A 143 -1.21 -5.68 -16.89
N SER A 144 -0.99 -4.72 -17.81
CA SER A 144 -0.98 -3.28 -17.49
C SER A 144 -2.36 -2.69 -17.19
N LYS A 145 -3.46 -3.36 -17.58
CA LYS A 145 -4.82 -2.80 -17.49
C LYS A 145 -5.78 -3.59 -16.61
N ILE A 146 -5.47 -4.84 -16.32
CA ILE A 146 -6.43 -5.73 -15.66
C ILE A 146 -6.85 -5.23 -14.27
N MET A 147 -5.94 -4.62 -13.50
CA MET A 147 -6.26 -4.08 -12.19
C MET A 147 -7.15 -2.84 -12.29
N ASP A 148 -6.88 -1.93 -13.24
CA ASP A 148 -7.71 -0.75 -13.48
C ASP A 148 -9.15 -1.17 -13.87
N TRP A 149 -9.27 -2.17 -14.72
CA TRP A 149 -10.57 -2.73 -15.12
C TRP A 149 -11.29 -3.35 -13.91
N TYR A 150 -10.58 -4.13 -13.11
CA TYR A 150 -11.15 -4.75 -11.93
C TYR A 150 -11.68 -3.71 -10.93
N ILE A 151 -10.89 -2.69 -10.61
CA ILE A 151 -11.28 -1.60 -9.70
C ILE A 151 -12.48 -0.83 -10.27
N TYR A 152 -12.50 -0.55 -11.57
CA TYR A 152 -13.62 0.11 -12.23
C TYR A 152 -14.91 -0.71 -12.09
N GLU A 153 -14.86 -2.03 -12.35
CA GLU A 153 -16.03 -2.91 -12.25
C GLU A 153 -16.44 -3.19 -10.79
N LEU A 154 -15.52 -3.18 -9.83
CA LEU A 154 -15.88 -3.15 -8.41
C LEU A 154 -16.71 -1.91 -8.07
N GLY A 155 -16.31 -0.74 -8.56
CA GLY A 155 -17.08 0.51 -8.40
C GLY A 155 -18.48 0.42 -9.03
N ASN A 156 -18.62 -0.20 -10.19
CA ASN A 156 -19.91 -0.48 -10.82
C ASN A 156 -20.75 -1.43 -9.98
N GLY A 157 -20.15 -2.51 -9.47
CA GLY A 157 -20.82 -3.49 -8.61
C GLY A 157 -21.37 -2.87 -7.32
N VAL A 158 -20.61 -1.97 -6.68
CA VAL A 158 -21.07 -1.23 -5.49
C VAL A 158 -22.30 -0.38 -5.80
N ARG A 159 -22.34 0.28 -6.97
CA ARG A 159 -23.47 1.16 -7.37
C ARG A 159 -24.71 0.40 -7.82
N SER A 160 -24.53 -0.70 -8.54
CA SER A 160 -25.63 -1.44 -9.20
C SER A 160 -26.11 -2.65 -8.42
N GLY A 161 -25.28 -3.19 -7.50
CA GLY A 161 -25.49 -4.49 -6.87
C GLY A 161 -25.18 -5.69 -7.78
N ASN A 162 -24.67 -5.46 -9.00
CA ASN A 162 -24.30 -6.51 -9.95
C ASN A 162 -22.76 -6.63 -10.03
N TRP A 163 -22.24 -7.82 -9.71
CA TRP A 163 -20.80 -8.11 -9.63
C TRP A 163 -20.29 -8.95 -10.80
N GLU A 164 -21.15 -9.28 -11.78
CA GLU A 164 -20.86 -10.23 -12.86
C GLU A 164 -19.60 -9.85 -13.65
N GLU A 165 -19.41 -8.56 -13.96
CA GLU A 165 -18.24 -8.12 -14.73
C GLU A 165 -16.96 -8.17 -13.87
N ALA A 166 -17.03 -7.81 -12.59
CA ALA A 166 -15.89 -7.96 -11.68
C ALA A 166 -15.48 -9.43 -11.53
N ASP A 167 -16.45 -10.35 -11.39
CA ASP A 167 -16.22 -11.79 -11.32
C ASP A 167 -15.57 -12.35 -12.60
N LYS A 168 -16.00 -11.86 -13.78
CA LYS A 168 -15.37 -12.22 -15.06
C LYS A 168 -13.90 -11.82 -15.11
N ILE A 169 -13.58 -10.61 -14.63
CA ILE A 169 -12.18 -10.14 -14.60
C ILE A 169 -11.34 -11.00 -13.66
N VAL A 170 -11.85 -11.37 -12.48
CA VAL A 170 -11.16 -12.31 -11.58
C VAL A 170 -10.92 -13.66 -12.28
N GLY A 171 -11.90 -14.14 -13.06
CA GLY A 171 -11.75 -15.35 -13.86
C GLY A 171 -10.66 -15.26 -14.94
N MET A 172 -10.36 -14.06 -15.45
CA MET A 172 -9.28 -13.84 -16.43
C MET A 172 -7.89 -13.80 -15.78
N MET A 173 -7.81 -13.53 -14.45
CA MET A 173 -6.55 -13.51 -13.69
C MET A 173 -6.10 -14.91 -13.23
N ASN A 174 -6.96 -15.92 -13.33
CA ASN A 174 -6.72 -17.32 -12.96
C ASN A 174 -6.39 -18.18 -14.17
#